data_0d08e997c86958fac7bc732b0fce31f1
#
_entry.id   0d08e997c86958fac7bc732b0fce31f1
#
_cell.length_a   1.000
_cell.length_b   1.000
_cell.length_c   1.000
_cell.angle_alpha   90.00
_cell.angle_beta   90.00
_cell.angle_gamma   90.00
#
_symmetry.space_group_name_H-M   'P 1'
#
loop_
_entity.id
_entity.type
_entity.pdbx_description
1 polymer ?
#
loop_
_entity_poly.entity_id
_entity_poly.type
_entity_poly.pdbx_seq_one_letter_code
_entity_poly.pdbx_strand_id
1 'polypeptide(L)'
;YHVLSLNTETLNTILAPYIRSLTDGKTAENGVWEAINCFGTNWDIDAVDFPAMFAQATQQARAVMDTPALQPIGGMQALMMRPTEVELVRECFRWLFNDDDGDLKKRQGRVEMFADQVNGRFRRCLPRMAKFTQTAGSAALYLSLLEPEDNYFFVPAEAKAWAAYFGYDEDFGTGAAFNLTQYYAMCDDLLNELPKYDELTRLHTERLKNTMHGINDQLHLLVYDIMHSAYVNGYYPKGFSRTATAKERSKAVKQKAERADLCMQIAEKEQ
;
A
#
# COMPACT_ATOMS: atom_id res chain seq x y z
N TYR A 1 9.07 -4.71 21.01
CA TYR A 1 8.72 -5.67 19.97
C TYR A 1 9.81 -6.75 19.93
N HIS A 2 9.51 -7.93 20.44
CA HIS A 2 10.43 -9.03 20.32
C HIS A 2 10.24 -9.67 18.93
N VAL A 3 11.23 -9.48 18.08
CA VAL A 3 11.33 -10.18 16.80
C VAL A 3 11.56 -11.66 17.10
N LEU A 4 10.48 -12.44 17.08
CA LEU A 4 10.60 -13.87 16.94
C LEU A 4 10.93 -14.14 15.49
N SER A 5 12.05 -14.79 15.21
CA SER A 5 12.30 -15.31 13.86
C SER A 5 11.10 -16.12 13.41
N LEU A 6 10.69 -15.97 12.15
CA LEU A 6 9.58 -16.75 11.60
C LEU A 6 9.88 -18.25 11.74
N ASN A 7 8.91 -19.02 12.22
CA ASN A 7 9.04 -20.45 12.29
C ASN A 7 9.19 -21.03 10.88
N THR A 8 10.27 -21.72 10.62
CA THR A 8 10.60 -22.26 9.29
C THR A 8 9.55 -23.24 8.78
N GLU A 9 9.02 -24.11 9.63
CA GLU A 9 7.97 -25.06 9.23
C GLU A 9 6.69 -24.33 8.82
N THR A 10 6.26 -23.37 9.61
CA THR A 10 5.11 -22.53 9.33
C THR A 10 5.30 -21.75 8.04
N LEU A 11 6.47 -21.14 7.85
CA LEU A 11 6.79 -20.40 6.63
C LEU A 11 6.74 -21.30 5.39
N ASN A 12 7.28 -22.52 5.49
CA ASN A 12 7.28 -23.47 4.37
C ASN A 12 5.86 -23.90 3.95
N THR A 13 4.89 -23.88 4.84
CA THR A 13 3.48 -24.14 4.47
C THR A 13 2.94 -23.13 3.47
N ILE A 14 3.49 -21.92 3.47
CA ILE A 14 3.15 -20.83 2.54
C ILE A 14 4.09 -20.84 1.32
N LEU A 15 5.40 -20.94 1.55
CA LEU A 15 6.39 -20.83 0.47
C LEU A 15 6.36 -22.02 -0.49
N ALA A 16 6.07 -23.23 -0.03
CA ALA A 16 6.00 -24.39 -0.92
C ALA A 16 4.92 -24.23 -2.01
N PRO A 17 3.65 -23.93 -1.71
CA PRO A 17 2.66 -23.65 -2.75
C PRO A 17 2.96 -22.40 -3.57
N TYR A 18 3.56 -21.38 -2.96
CA TYR A 18 3.95 -20.17 -3.68
C TYR A 18 5.02 -20.46 -4.75
N ILE A 19 6.07 -21.17 -4.39
CA ILE A 19 7.14 -21.57 -5.34
C ILE A 19 6.55 -22.43 -6.49
N ARG A 20 5.67 -23.35 -6.17
CA ARG A 20 4.97 -24.15 -7.19
C ARG A 20 4.18 -23.26 -8.14
N SER A 21 3.47 -22.25 -7.63
CA SER A 21 2.71 -21.33 -8.48
C SER A 21 3.61 -20.53 -9.43
N LEU A 22 4.78 -20.11 -8.97
CA LEU A 22 5.78 -19.45 -9.81
C LEU A 22 6.32 -20.37 -10.90
N THR A 23 6.64 -21.60 -10.55
CA THR A 23 7.18 -22.62 -11.48
C THR A 23 6.14 -22.97 -12.54
N ASP A 24 4.87 -23.11 -12.13
CA ASP A 24 3.76 -23.51 -13.02
C ASP A 24 3.18 -22.32 -13.80
N GLY A 25 3.65 -21.10 -13.58
CA GLY A 25 3.13 -19.89 -14.19
C GLY A 25 1.72 -19.51 -13.73
N LYS A 26 1.26 -20.01 -12.59
CA LYS A 26 -0.07 -19.79 -12.02
C LYS A 26 -0.01 -18.83 -10.83
N THR A 27 0.51 -17.63 -11.06
CA THR A 27 0.62 -16.60 -10.03
C THR A 27 -0.70 -15.85 -9.84
N ALA A 28 -0.95 -15.35 -8.62
CA ALA A 28 -2.08 -14.46 -8.38
C ALA A 28 -1.85 -13.13 -9.11
N GLU A 29 -2.88 -12.62 -9.77
CA GLU A 29 -2.85 -11.28 -10.34
C GLU A 29 -2.92 -10.24 -9.21
N ASN A 30 -2.13 -9.20 -9.29
CA ASN A 30 -2.16 -8.14 -8.28
C ASN A 30 -2.20 -6.70 -8.84
N GLY A 31 -1.79 -6.45 -10.06
CA GLY A 31 -1.77 -5.12 -10.66
C GLY A 31 -0.73 -4.15 -10.07
N VAL A 32 -0.04 -4.54 -9.01
CA VAL A 32 0.93 -3.67 -8.31
C VAL A 32 2.19 -3.46 -9.15
N TRP A 33 2.63 -4.49 -9.87
CA TRP A 33 3.78 -4.39 -10.79
C TRP A 33 3.56 -3.29 -11.83
N GLU A 34 2.41 -3.32 -12.49
CA GLU A 34 2.03 -2.36 -13.51
C GLU A 34 1.86 -0.96 -12.91
N ALA A 35 1.27 -0.87 -11.72
CA ALA A 35 1.10 0.39 -11.01
C ALA A 35 2.44 1.05 -10.68
N ILE A 36 3.41 0.29 -10.16
CA ILE A 36 4.75 0.78 -9.82
C ILE A 36 5.51 1.18 -11.10
N ASN A 37 5.46 0.35 -12.13
CA ASN A 37 6.13 0.65 -13.38
C ASN A 37 5.57 1.91 -14.05
N CYS A 38 4.25 2.03 -14.11
CA CYS A 38 3.57 3.21 -14.66
C CYS A 38 3.91 4.47 -13.87
N PHE A 39 3.88 4.39 -12.54
CA PHE A 39 4.18 5.52 -11.67
C PHE A 39 5.63 5.98 -11.83
N GLY A 40 6.58 5.05 -11.73
CA GLY A 40 8.01 5.37 -11.84
C GLY A 40 8.41 5.90 -13.21
N THR A 41 7.75 5.46 -14.27
CA THR A 41 8.01 5.92 -15.65
C THR A 41 7.49 7.33 -15.89
N ASN A 42 6.37 7.71 -15.27
CA ASN A 42 5.66 8.94 -15.59
C ASN A 42 5.75 10.03 -14.52
N TRP A 43 6.13 9.70 -13.28
CA TRP A 43 6.18 10.67 -12.21
C TRP A 43 7.24 11.74 -12.45
N ASP A 44 6.81 12.99 -12.45
CA ASP A 44 7.67 14.16 -12.56
C ASP A 44 7.12 15.27 -11.65
N ILE A 45 7.75 15.47 -10.50
CA ILE A 45 7.33 16.48 -9.52
C ILE A 45 7.40 17.91 -10.09
N ASP A 46 8.23 18.14 -11.09
CA ASP A 46 8.43 19.43 -11.74
C ASP A 46 7.65 19.60 -13.04
N ALA A 47 6.73 18.67 -13.35
CA ALA A 47 5.91 18.74 -14.55
C ALA A 47 5.18 20.08 -14.66
N VAL A 48 5.18 20.68 -15.85
CA VAL A 48 4.48 21.94 -16.10
C VAL A 48 2.98 21.76 -15.91
N ASP A 49 2.42 20.72 -16.50
CA ASP A 49 1.02 20.31 -16.27
C ASP A 49 1.00 19.18 -15.24
N PHE A 50 1.05 19.55 -13.97
CA PHE A 50 1.08 18.58 -12.86
C PHE A 50 -0.15 17.70 -12.80
N PRO A 51 -1.40 18.20 -12.97
CA PRO A 51 -2.58 17.35 -13.00
C PRO A 51 -2.55 16.28 -14.10
N ALA A 52 -2.11 16.63 -15.31
CA ALA A 52 -1.99 15.68 -16.42
C ALA A 52 -0.93 14.62 -16.15
N MET A 53 0.22 15.03 -15.64
CA MET A 53 1.28 14.11 -15.21
C MET A 53 0.77 13.16 -14.13
N PHE A 54 0.09 13.69 -13.10
CA PHE A 54 -0.47 12.89 -12.01
C PHE A 54 -1.46 11.85 -12.54
N ALA A 55 -2.37 12.24 -13.41
CA ALA A 55 -3.34 11.33 -14.02
C ALA A 55 -2.65 10.20 -14.77
N GLN A 56 -1.61 10.50 -15.55
CA GLN A 56 -0.84 9.52 -16.30
C GLN A 56 -0.03 8.60 -15.38
N ALA A 57 0.66 9.16 -14.40
CA ALA A 57 1.49 8.38 -13.46
C ALA A 57 0.64 7.43 -12.60
N THR A 58 -0.58 7.82 -12.22
CA THR A 58 -1.47 7.03 -11.36
C THR A 58 -2.50 6.21 -12.12
N GLN A 59 -2.48 6.19 -13.43
CA GLN A 59 -3.48 5.51 -14.26
C GLN A 59 -3.67 4.03 -13.87
N GLN A 60 -2.57 3.30 -13.70
CA GLN A 60 -2.61 1.90 -13.28
C GLN A 60 -2.83 1.76 -11.75
N ALA A 61 -2.35 2.70 -10.96
CA ALA A 61 -2.50 2.69 -9.52
C ALA A 61 -3.95 2.85 -9.06
N ARG A 62 -4.82 3.48 -9.84
CA ARG A 62 -6.24 3.61 -9.51
C ARG A 62 -6.93 2.27 -9.27
N ALA A 63 -6.59 1.26 -10.08
CA ALA A 63 -7.17 -0.08 -9.95
C ALA A 63 -6.81 -0.77 -8.62
N VAL A 64 -5.67 -0.42 -8.01
CA VAL A 64 -5.19 -1.04 -6.77
C VAL A 64 -5.40 -0.15 -5.53
N MET A 65 -5.54 1.16 -5.69
CA MET A 65 -5.71 2.11 -4.59
C MET A 65 -7.14 2.61 -4.40
N ASP A 66 -7.87 2.81 -5.47
CA ASP A 66 -9.23 3.33 -5.43
C ASP A 66 -10.24 2.17 -5.36
N THR A 67 -11.25 2.34 -4.50
CA THR A 67 -12.39 1.43 -4.37
C THR A 67 -13.69 2.24 -4.52
N PRO A 68 -14.86 1.60 -4.66
CA PRO A 68 -16.13 2.35 -4.64
C PRO A 68 -16.33 3.21 -3.40
N ALA A 69 -15.81 2.77 -2.23
CA ALA A 69 -15.99 3.45 -0.95
C ALA A 69 -14.94 4.55 -0.70
N LEU A 70 -13.69 4.32 -1.11
CA LEU A 70 -12.59 5.27 -0.91
C LEU A 70 -11.76 5.40 -2.19
N GLN A 71 -11.64 6.63 -2.67
CA GLN A 71 -10.96 6.96 -3.92
C GLN A 71 -9.90 8.04 -3.69
N PRO A 72 -8.77 7.70 -3.04
CA PRO A 72 -7.74 8.70 -2.76
C PRO A 72 -7.17 9.33 -4.02
N ILE A 73 -6.89 8.56 -5.07
CA ILE A 73 -6.39 9.10 -6.34
C ILE A 73 -7.45 9.93 -7.05
N GLY A 74 -8.68 9.41 -7.14
CA GLY A 74 -9.80 10.17 -7.71
C GLY A 74 -10.02 11.49 -6.99
N GLY A 75 -9.85 11.50 -5.67
CA GLY A 75 -9.91 12.70 -4.84
C GLY A 75 -8.85 13.73 -5.20
N MET A 76 -7.60 13.29 -5.35
CA MET A 76 -6.51 14.19 -5.76
C MET A 76 -6.78 14.80 -7.13
N GLN A 77 -7.27 14.02 -8.06
CA GLN A 77 -7.65 14.52 -9.39
C GLN A 77 -8.78 15.54 -9.32
N ALA A 78 -9.82 15.27 -8.52
CA ALA A 78 -10.93 16.19 -8.32
C ALA A 78 -10.48 17.51 -7.66
N LEU A 79 -9.59 17.44 -6.68
CA LEU A 79 -9.04 18.63 -6.02
C LEU A 79 -8.26 19.49 -7.01
N MET A 80 -7.43 18.86 -7.85
CA MET A 80 -6.60 19.57 -8.84
C MET A 80 -7.36 20.07 -10.06
N MET A 81 -8.64 19.76 -10.21
CA MET A 81 -9.51 20.45 -11.16
C MET A 81 -9.68 21.94 -10.80
N ARG A 82 -9.36 22.32 -9.57
CA ARG A 82 -9.30 23.70 -9.11
C ARG A 82 -7.86 24.22 -9.28
N PRO A 83 -7.59 25.16 -10.18
CA PRO A 83 -6.23 25.63 -10.47
C PRO A 83 -5.48 26.16 -9.23
N THR A 84 -6.22 26.74 -8.27
CA THR A 84 -5.62 27.26 -7.02
C THR A 84 -5.05 26.18 -6.12
N GLU A 85 -5.46 24.92 -6.30
CA GLU A 85 -5.03 23.79 -5.44
C GLU A 85 -3.83 23.03 -6.00
N VAL A 86 -3.48 23.22 -7.28
CA VAL A 86 -2.47 22.41 -7.97
C VAL A 86 -1.09 22.53 -7.30
N GLU A 87 -0.62 23.75 -7.05
CA GLU A 87 0.70 23.96 -6.46
C GLU A 87 0.79 23.50 -5.01
N LEU A 88 -0.30 23.58 -4.27
CA LEU A 88 -0.38 23.07 -2.92
C LEU A 88 -0.28 21.54 -2.90
N VAL A 89 -0.96 20.86 -3.81
CA VAL A 89 -0.87 19.40 -3.96
C VAL A 89 0.56 19.00 -4.35
N ARG A 90 1.18 19.71 -5.29
CA ARG A 90 2.58 19.49 -5.67
C ARG A 90 3.49 19.56 -4.44
N GLU A 91 3.34 20.60 -3.61
CA GLU A 91 4.15 20.78 -2.40
C GLU A 91 3.89 19.67 -1.36
N CYS A 92 2.65 19.21 -1.22
CA CYS A 92 2.34 18.06 -0.36
C CYS A 92 3.12 16.81 -0.79
N PHE A 93 3.21 16.56 -2.11
CA PHE A 93 4.00 15.43 -2.62
C PHE A 93 5.51 15.65 -2.46
N ARG A 94 6.03 16.87 -2.61
CA ARG A 94 7.44 17.14 -2.30
C ARG A 94 7.79 16.75 -0.88
N TRP A 95 6.96 17.12 0.07
CA TRP A 95 7.11 16.75 1.47
C TRP A 95 7.02 15.25 1.69
N LEU A 96 6.02 14.61 1.08
CA LEU A 96 5.82 13.17 1.20
C LEU A 96 7.04 12.38 0.72
N PHE A 97 7.64 12.81 -0.38
CA PHE A 97 8.77 12.14 -1.02
C PHE A 97 10.14 12.66 -0.56
N ASN A 98 10.17 13.52 0.46
CA ASN A 98 11.43 14.00 1.00
C ASN A 98 12.27 12.86 1.60
N ASP A 99 13.60 13.01 1.54
CA ASP A 99 14.51 12.01 2.11
C ASP A 99 14.39 11.98 3.64
N ASP A 100 14.38 10.78 4.21
CA ASP A 100 14.32 10.54 5.66
C ASP A 100 15.52 9.75 6.20
N ASP A 101 16.51 9.49 5.37
CA ASP A 101 17.69 8.66 5.74
C ASP A 101 17.29 7.28 6.33
N GLY A 102 16.14 6.72 5.91
CA GLY A 102 15.63 5.47 6.43
C GLY A 102 14.98 5.56 7.81
N ASP A 103 14.75 6.77 8.35
CA ASP A 103 14.05 6.98 9.62
C ASP A 103 12.54 6.79 9.45
N LEU A 104 12.03 5.63 9.88
CA LEU A 104 10.62 5.29 9.74
C LEU A 104 9.69 6.15 10.60
N LYS A 105 10.18 6.74 11.69
CA LYS A 105 9.38 7.69 12.49
C LYS A 105 9.12 8.96 11.72
N LYS A 106 10.12 9.48 11.03
CA LYS A 106 9.97 10.63 10.13
C LYS A 106 9.01 10.30 8.99
N ARG A 107 9.12 9.09 8.41
CA ARG A 107 8.23 8.63 7.35
C ARG A 107 6.78 8.54 7.82
N GLN A 108 6.56 7.99 9.01
CA GLN A 108 5.24 7.96 9.64
C GLN A 108 4.65 9.36 9.77
N GLY A 109 5.43 10.32 10.27
CA GLY A 109 5.00 11.71 10.38
C GLY A 109 4.62 12.33 9.04
N ARG A 110 5.37 12.01 7.97
CA ARG A 110 5.09 12.54 6.62
C ARG A 110 3.81 11.99 6.01
N VAL A 111 3.53 10.70 6.18
CA VAL A 111 2.28 10.12 5.64
C VAL A 111 1.06 10.67 6.39
N GLU A 112 1.16 10.86 7.70
CA GLU A 112 0.10 11.48 8.50
C GLU A 112 -0.11 12.95 8.11
N MET A 113 0.96 13.71 7.97
CA MET A 113 0.90 15.13 7.58
C MET A 113 0.32 15.31 6.18
N PHE A 114 0.73 14.47 5.22
CA PHE A 114 0.17 14.50 3.86
C PHE A 114 -1.35 14.32 3.90
N ALA A 115 -1.83 13.30 4.59
CA ALA A 115 -3.26 13.04 4.71
C ALA A 115 -4.01 14.22 5.36
N ASP A 116 -3.49 14.76 6.45
CA ASP A 116 -4.10 15.87 7.17
C ASP A 116 -4.17 17.14 6.34
N GLN A 117 -3.08 17.49 5.66
CA GLN A 117 -3.02 18.69 4.84
C GLN A 117 -3.97 18.61 3.65
N VAL A 118 -3.97 17.49 2.93
CA VAL A 118 -4.86 17.31 1.78
C VAL A 118 -6.32 17.28 2.21
N ASN A 119 -6.64 16.56 3.30
CA ASN A 119 -7.99 16.53 3.84
C ASN A 119 -8.46 17.92 4.29
N GLY A 120 -7.56 18.74 4.78
CA GLY A 120 -7.87 20.15 5.09
C GLY A 120 -8.33 20.93 3.86
N ARG A 121 -7.75 20.66 2.69
CA ARG A 121 -8.21 21.28 1.43
C ARG A 121 -9.55 20.72 0.96
N PHE A 122 -9.78 19.42 1.12
CA PHE A 122 -11.09 18.82 0.81
C PHE A 122 -12.21 19.44 1.63
N ARG A 123 -11.99 19.67 2.91
CA ARG A 123 -12.98 20.31 3.79
C ARG A 123 -13.42 21.69 3.25
N ARG A 124 -12.48 22.43 2.63
CA ARG A 124 -12.78 23.76 2.05
C ARG A 124 -13.38 23.69 0.65
N CYS A 125 -12.87 22.79 -0.20
CA CYS A 125 -13.15 22.80 -1.62
C CYS A 125 -14.24 21.79 -2.02
N LEU A 126 -14.28 20.62 -1.36
CA LEU A 126 -15.14 19.50 -1.70
C LEU A 126 -15.69 18.82 -0.43
N PRO A 127 -16.39 19.57 0.46
CA PRO A 127 -16.71 19.07 1.81
C PRO A 127 -17.66 17.86 1.84
N ARG A 128 -18.40 17.61 0.75
CA ARG A 128 -19.38 16.50 0.68
C ARG A 128 -18.86 15.24 0.02
N MET A 129 -17.57 15.17 -0.28
CA MET A 129 -16.97 14.06 -1.02
C MET A 129 -16.14 13.15 -0.10
N ALA A 130 -16.83 12.48 0.84
CA ALA A 130 -16.21 11.59 1.83
C ALA A 130 -15.33 10.50 1.20
N LYS A 131 -15.71 10.00 0.03
CA LYS A 131 -14.93 9.00 -0.72
C LYS A 131 -13.55 9.48 -1.15
N PHE A 132 -13.31 10.78 -1.19
CA PHE A 132 -12.01 11.37 -1.56
C PHE A 132 -11.05 11.54 -0.40
N THR A 133 -11.46 11.18 0.81
CA THR A 133 -10.63 11.27 2.03
C THR A 133 -9.29 10.57 1.83
N GLN A 134 -8.22 11.27 2.20
CA GLN A 134 -6.87 10.72 2.24
C GLN A 134 -6.61 10.10 3.61
N THR A 135 -5.77 9.08 3.65
CA THR A 135 -5.37 8.41 4.89
C THR A 135 -3.85 8.25 4.94
N ALA A 136 -3.30 8.02 6.13
CA ALA A 136 -1.88 7.67 6.26
C ALA A 136 -1.56 6.40 5.45
N GLY A 137 -2.48 5.44 5.40
CA GLY A 137 -2.35 4.23 4.60
C GLY A 137 -2.29 4.51 3.10
N SER A 138 -3.16 5.39 2.57
CA SER A 138 -3.10 5.76 1.16
C SER A 138 -1.86 6.58 0.81
N ALA A 139 -1.43 7.47 1.70
CA ALA A 139 -0.19 8.22 1.53
C ALA A 139 1.03 7.29 1.46
N ALA A 140 1.07 6.26 2.32
CA ALA A 140 2.14 5.26 2.32
C ALA A 140 2.21 4.47 1.00
N LEU A 141 1.08 4.26 0.32
CA LEU A 141 1.07 3.58 -0.97
C LEU A 141 1.76 4.40 -2.07
N TYR A 142 1.68 5.71 -2.05
CA TYR A 142 2.47 6.55 -2.97
C TYR A 142 3.96 6.36 -2.77
N LEU A 143 4.42 6.21 -1.53
CA LEU A 143 5.83 5.89 -1.24
C LEU A 143 6.23 4.55 -1.85
N SER A 144 5.38 3.55 -1.75
CA SER A 144 5.62 2.23 -2.34
C SER A 144 5.64 2.27 -3.87
N LEU A 145 4.86 3.16 -4.49
CA LEU A 145 4.86 3.34 -5.94
C LEU A 145 6.14 3.99 -6.45
N LEU A 146 6.67 4.98 -5.72
CA LEU A 146 7.88 5.70 -6.14
C LEU A 146 9.16 4.98 -5.74
N GLU A 147 9.21 4.44 -4.53
CA GLU A 147 10.39 3.85 -3.91
C GLU A 147 10.06 2.44 -3.38
N PRO A 148 9.79 1.48 -4.29
CA PRO A 148 9.43 0.11 -3.90
C PRO A 148 10.54 -0.62 -3.14
N GLU A 149 11.81 -0.21 -3.31
CA GLU A 149 12.96 -0.77 -2.61
C GLU A 149 13.03 -0.40 -1.12
N ASP A 150 12.37 0.68 -0.72
CA ASP A 150 12.40 1.21 0.65
C ASP A 150 11.07 1.08 1.39
N ASN A 151 10.05 0.58 0.70
CA ASN A 151 8.68 0.53 1.23
C ASN A 151 8.03 -0.82 0.95
N TYR A 152 6.95 -1.10 1.69
CA TYR A 152 6.13 -2.29 1.48
C TYR A 152 4.70 -1.89 1.14
N PHE A 153 4.16 -2.46 0.09
CA PHE A 153 2.77 -2.26 -0.30
C PHE A 153 1.84 -2.87 0.76
N PHE A 154 0.83 -2.12 1.19
CA PHE A 154 -0.03 -2.50 2.29
C PHE A 154 -1.47 -2.72 1.85
N VAL A 155 -1.95 -3.95 2.03
CA VAL A 155 -3.37 -4.31 1.90
C VAL A 155 -3.85 -4.83 3.26
N PRO A 156 -4.71 -4.12 3.97
CA PRO A 156 -5.03 -4.42 5.37
C PRO A 156 -5.47 -5.86 5.63
N ALA A 157 -6.37 -6.41 4.82
CA ALA A 157 -6.87 -7.77 5.01
C ALA A 157 -5.79 -8.83 4.83
N GLU A 158 -4.91 -8.63 3.86
CA GLU A 158 -3.81 -9.56 3.56
C GLU A 158 -2.74 -9.52 4.66
N ALA A 159 -2.41 -8.32 5.13
CA ALA A 159 -1.48 -8.12 6.23
C ALA A 159 -1.99 -8.72 7.55
N LYS A 160 -3.27 -8.54 7.85
CA LYS A 160 -3.91 -9.13 9.04
C LYS A 160 -3.92 -10.65 9.00
N ALA A 161 -4.19 -11.24 7.85
CA ALA A 161 -4.16 -12.70 7.69
C ALA A 161 -2.76 -13.26 7.96
N TRP A 162 -1.74 -12.61 7.42
CA TRP A 162 -0.35 -12.97 7.66
C TRP A 162 0.03 -12.85 9.13
N ALA A 163 -0.30 -11.71 9.74
CA ALA A 163 -0.03 -11.46 11.16
C ALA A 163 -0.68 -12.52 12.05
N ALA A 164 -1.96 -12.83 11.82
CA ALA A 164 -2.68 -13.86 12.59
C ALA A 164 -2.04 -15.24 12.45
N TYR A 165 -1.63 -15.61 11.24
CA TYR A 165 -1.04 -16.92 10.99
C TYR A 165 0.34 -17.08 11.63
N PHE A 166 1.14 -16.01 11.65
CA PHE A 166 2.50 -16.03 12.21
C PHE A 166 2.60 -15.52 13.65
N GLY A 167 1.48 -15.18 14.30
CA GLY A 167 1.44 -14.79 15.70
C GLY A 167 1.89 -13.35 15.98
N TYR A 168 1.81 -12.46 15.00
CA TYR A 168 2.04 -11.03 15.19
C TYR A 168 0.80 -10.34 15.75
N ASP A 169 1.02 -9.17 16.36
CA ASP A 169 -0.06 -8.25 16.67
C ASP A 169 -0.67 -7.71 15.36
N GLU A 170 -1.96 -7.89 15.19
CA GLU A 170 -2.71 -7.51 13.98
C GLU A 170 -3.06 -6.02 13.93
N ASP A 171 -2.74 -5.27 14.96
CA ASP A 171 -3.11 -3.85 15.03
C ASP A 171 -2.10 -2.95 14.31
N PHE A 172 -2.15 -2.96 12.98
CA PHE A 172 -1.42 -1.97 12.16
C PHE A 172 -2.17 -0.64 12.05
N GLY A 173 -3.25 -0.46 12.78
CA GLY A 173 -4.20 0.62 12.59
C GLY A 173 -5.09 0.40 11.37
N THR A 174 -6.16 1.16 11.32
CA THR A 174 -7.01 1.29 10.12
C THR A 174 -6.55 2.50 9.33
N GLY A 175 -6.74 2.56 8.04
CA GLY A 175 -6.24 3.55 7.11
C GLY A 175 -5.78 4.90 7.68
N ALA A 176 -6.63 5.56 8.48
CA ALA A 176 -6.29 6.85 9.11
C ALA A 176 -5.19 6.74 10.18
N ALA A 177 -5.14 5.62 10.90
CA ALA A 177 -4.19 5.37 11.98
C ALA A 177 -3.15 4.31 11.61
N PHE A 178 -2.83 4.18 10.31
CA PHE A 178 -1.87 3.20 9.83
C PHE A 178 -0.49 3.38 10.49
N ASN A 179 -0.01 2.32 11.13
CA ASN A 179 1.31 2.26 11.75
C ASN A 179 2.30 1.60 10.78
N LEU A 180 2.97 2.44 10.02
CA LEU A 180 3.95 2.03 9.01
C LEU A 180 5.12 1.27 9.64
N THR A 181 5.63 1.73 10.76
CA THR A 181 6.78 1.12 11.45
C THR A 181 6.48 -0.33 11.86
N GLN A 182 5.31 -0.57 12.43
CA GLN A 182 4.89 -1.90 12.88
C GLN A 182 4.70 -2.86 11.70
N TYR A 183 4.03 -2.41 10.64
CA TYR A 183 3.83 -3.20 9.44
C TYR A 183 5.16 -3.53 8.75
N TYR A 184 6.04 -2.54 8.61
CA TYR A 184 7.34 -2.74 7.97
C TYR A 184 8.23 -3.69 8.78
N ALA A 185 8.18 -3.65 10.11
CA ALA A 185 8.90 -4.60 10.95
C ALA A 185 8.46 -6.05 10.70
N MET A 186 7.17 -6.29 10.56
CA MET A 186 6.64 -7.62 10.20
C MET A 186 7.12 -8.05 8.80
N CYS A 187 7.09 -7.14 7.84
CA CYS A 187 7.58 -7.40 6.48
C CYS A 187 9.08 -7.70 6.46
N ASP A 188 9.88 -6.98 7.25
CA ASP A 188 11.32 -7.19 7.36
C ASP A 188 11.67 -8.59 7.88
N ASP A 189 10.86 -9.15 8.77
CA ASP A 189 11.07 -10.51 9.25
C ASP A 189 10.97 -11.54 8.10
N LEU A 190 9.99 -11.38 7.22
CA LEU A 190 9.89 -12.21 6.02
C LEU A 190 11.05 -11.92 5.06
N LEU A 191 11.34 -10.65 4.82
CA LEU A 191 12.44 -10.24 3.94
C LEU A 191 13.76 -10.92 4.33
N ASN A 192 14.06 -10.97 5.62
CA ASN A 192 15.30 -11.56 6.15
C ASN A 192 15.39 -13.08 5.96
N GLU A 193 14.26 -13.76 5.79
CA GLU A 193 14.23 -15.20 5.51
C GLU A 193 14.43 -15.52 4.02
N LEU A 194 14.04 -14.63 3.12
CA LEU A 194 14.00 -14.91 1.67
C LEU A 194 15.35 -15.25 1.03
N PRO A 195 16.50 -14.65 1.42
CA PRO A 195 17.80 -15.03 0.86
C PRO A 195 18.18 -16.49 1.05
N LYS A 196 17.57 -17.19 2.01
CA LYS A 196 17.78 -18.63 2.23
C LYS A 196 17.15 -19.52 1.15
N TYR A 197 16.29 -18.95 0.30
CA TYR A 197 15.55 -19.66 -0.73
C TYR A 197 16.03 -19.24 -2.12
N ASP A 198 17.14 -19.82 -2.57
CA ASP A 198 17.84 -19.43 -3.81
C ASP A 198 16.94 -19.52 -5.05
N GLU A 199 16.16 -20.60 -5.17
CA GLU A 199 15.23 -20.76 -6.29
C GLU A 199 14.18 -19.66 -6.32
N LEU A 200 13.61 -19.31 -5.16
CA LEU A 200 12.60 -18.29 -5.04
C LEU A 200 13.12 -16.91 -5.45
N THR A 201 14.29 -16.52 -4.93
CA THR A 201 14.90 -15.23 -5.26
C THR A 201 15.30 -15.15 -6.74
N ARG A 202 15.80 -16.26 -7.31
CA ARG A 202 16.11 -16.35 -8.74
C ARG A 202 14.87 -16.16 -9.61
N LEU A 203 13.79 -16.86 -9.31
CA LEU A 203 12.53 -16.75 -10.06
C LEU A 203 11.96 -15.33 -9.99
N HIS A 204 12.03 -14.71 -8.81
CA HIS A 204 11.59 -13.33 -8.63
C HIS A 204 12.43 -12.35 -9.47
N THR A 205 13.74 -12.47 -9.42
CA THR A 205 14.66 -11.61 -10.20
C THR A 205 14.42 -11.74 -11.70
N GLU A 206 14.22 -12.95 -12.20
CA GLU A 206 13.89 -13.19 -13.61
C GLU A 206 12.55 -12.54 -13.99
N ARG A 207 11.55 -12.68 -13.13
CA ARG A 207 10.23 -12.07 -13.35
C ARG A 207 10.31 -10.54 -13.43
N LEU A 208 11.07 -9.90 -12.54
CA LEU A 208 11.29 -8.46 -12.58
C LEU A 208 11.99 -8.01 -13.86
N LYS A 209 12.99 -8.72 -14.32
CA LYS A 209 13.67 -8.40 -15.59
C LYS A 209 12.72 -8.39 -16.76
N ASN A 210 11.75 -9.28 -16.77
CA ASN A 210 10.80 -9.42 -17.87
C ASN A 210 9.64 -8.42 -17.80
N THR A 211 9.27 -7.97 -16.60
CA THR A 211 8.07 -7.16 -16.37
C THR A 211 8.35 -5.73 -15.93
N MET A 212 9.49 -5.48 -15.28
CA MET A 212 9.82 -4.21 -14.66
C MET A 212 11.30 -3.87 -14.88
N HIS A 213 11.65 -3.54 -16.12
CA HIS A 213 13.03 -3.29 -16.52
C HIS A 213 13.75 -2.27 -15.63
N GLY A 214 14.86 -2.67 -15.04
CA GLY A 214 15.74 -1.80 -14.26
C GLY A 214 15.27 -1.46 -12.85
N ILE A 215 14.15 -2.01 -12.39
CA ILE A 215 13.71 -1.80 -11.02
C ILE A 215 14.43 -2.78 -10.09
N ASN A 216 15.10 -2.23 -9.08
CA ASN A 216 15.65 -2.97 -7.97
C ASN A 216 14.71 -2.79 -6.76
N ASP A 217 13.94 -3.80 -6.43
CA ASP A 217 12.94 -3.77 -5.37
C ASP A 217 13.47 -4.22 -4.01
N GLN A 218 14.73 -4.65 -3.93
CA GLN A 218 15.33 -5.22 -2.71
C GLN A 218 14.49 -6.36 -2.10
N LEU A 219 13.80 -7.14 -2.93
CA LEU A 219 12.85 -8.21 -2.58
C LEU A 219 11.56 -7.72 -1.88
N HIS A 220 11.31 -6.44 -1.78
CA HIS A 220 10.10 -5.90 -1.15
C HIS A 220 8.81 -6.28 -1.89
N LEU A 221 8.87 -6.32 -3.23
CA LEU A 221 7.73 -6.77 -4.03
C LEU A 221 7.47 -8.27 -3.87
N LEU A 222 8.52 -9.06 -3.65
CA LEU A 222 8.38 -10.48 -3.34
C LEU A 222 7.68 -10.68 -2.00
N VAL A 223 8.04 -9.92 -0.96
CA VAL A 223 7.36 -9.93 0.34
C VAL A 223 5.86 -9.67 0.15
N TYR A 224 5.51 -8.61 -0.57
CA TYR A 224 4.10 -8.28 -0.84
C TYR A 224 3.40 -9.41 -1.59
N ASP A 225 4.00 -9.92 -2.66
CA ASP A 225 3.38 -10.93 -3.51
C ASP A 225 3.15 -12.26 -2.78
N ILE A 226 4.04 -12.64 -1.88
CA ILE A 226 3.86 -13.81 -1.02
C ILE A 226 2.63 -13.64 -0.12
N MET A 227 2.50 -12.50 0.56
CA MET A 227 1.35 -12.21 1.42
C MET A 227 0.04 -12.16 0.62
N HIS A 228 0.07 -11.51 -0.53
CA HIS A 228 -1.06 -11.41 -1.44
C HIS A 228 -1.51 -12.79 -1.94
N SER A 229 -0.57 -13.58 -2.44
CA SER A 229 -0.85 -14.91 -2.98
C SER A 229 -1.36 -15.86 -1.92
N ALA A 230 -0.79 -15.82 -0.71
CA ALA A 230 -1.27 -16.62 0.42
C ALA A 230 -2.73 -16.33 0.74
N TYR A 231 -3.13 -15.07 0.69
CA TYR A 231 -4.50 -14.64 0.94
C TYR A 231 -5.44 -14.99 -0.22
N VAL A 232 -5.07 -14.65 -1.44
CA VAL A 232 -5.93 -14.81 -2.63
C VAL A 232 -6.03 -16.26 -3.04
N ASN A 233 -4.92 -17.00 -3.04
CA ASN A 233 -4.88 -18.41 -3.45
C ASN A 233 -5.16 -19.39 -2.31
N GLY A 234 -5.32 -18.90 -1.07
CA GLY A 234 -5.71 -19.71 0.07
C GLY A 234 -4.65 -20.70 0.51
N TYR A 235 -3.39 -20.26 0.67
CA TYR A 235 -2.30 -21.13 1.14
C TYR A 235 -2.34 -21.43 2.64
N TYR A 236 -3.17 -20.71 3.38
CA TYR A 236 -3.33 -20.97 4.81
C TYR A 236 -4.04 -22.32 5.04
N PRO A 237 -3.66 -23.09 6.10
CA PRO A 237 -4.26 -24.41 6.36
C PRO A 237 -5.76 -24.34 6.66
N LYS A 238 -6.41 -25.49 6.54
CA LYS A 238 -7.83 -25.66 6.95
C LYS A 238 -7.99 -25.26 8.41
N GLY A 239 -8.98 -24.43 8.70
CA GLY A 239 -9.25 -23.91 10.04
C GLY A 239 -8.70 -22.50 10.25
N PHE A 240 -7.71 -22.07 9.49
CA PHE A 240 -7.32 -20.66 9.39
C PHE A 240 -8.27 -20.00 8.38
N SER A 241 -9.28 -19.34 8.90
CA SER A 241 -10.47 -19.01 8.12
C SER A 241 -10.25 -17.82 7.18
N ARG A 242 -10.10 -18.12 5.89
CA ARG A 242 -10.21 -17.11 4.82
C ARG A 242 -11.56 -16.36 4.89
N THR A 243 -12.62 -17.04 5.33
CA THR A 243 -13.96 -16.45 5.51
C THR A 243 -13.97 -15.41 6.63
N ALA A 244 -13.29 -15.67 7.75
CA ALA A 244 -13.13 -14.68 8.82
C ALA A 244 -12.34 -13.48 8.33
N THR A 245 -11.26 -13.71 7.56
CA THR A 245 -10.43 -12.65 6.97
C THR A 245 -11.22 -11.80 5.97
N ALA A 246 -12.09 -12.42 5.18
CA ALA A 246 -12.99 -11.70 4.26
C ALA A 246 -14.01 -10.85 5.02
N LYS A 247 -14.55 -11.36 6.14
CA LYS A 247 -15.44 -10.59 7.03
C LYS A 247 -14.71 -9.41 7.67
N GLU A 248 -13.47 -9.60 8.12
CA GLU A 248 -12.64 -8.53 8.65
C GLU A 248 -12.35 -7.47 7.61
N ARG A 249 -12.06 -7.86 6.37
CA ARG A 249 -11.88 -6.94 5.25
C ARG A 249 -13.13 -6.11 5.00
N SER A 250 -14.31 -6.74 4.96
CA SER A 250 -15.58 -6.04 4.77
C SER A 250 -15.86 -5.08 5.92
N LYS A 251 -15.56 -5.48 7.17
CA LYS A 251 -15.69 -4.64 8.35
C LYS A 251 -14.73 -3.46 8.30
N ALA A 252 -13.47 -3.68 7.92
CA ALA A 252 -12.47 -2.61 7.81
C ALA A 252 -12.84 -1.58 6.73
N VAL A 253 -13.32 -2.03 5.57
CA VAL A 253 -13.79 -1.15 4.49
C VAL A 253 -14.98 -0.33 4.97
N LYS A 254 -15.94 -0.96 5.64
CA LYS A 254 -17.11 -0.27 6.20
C LYS A 254 -16.72 0.76 7.25
N GLN A 255 -15.82 0.42 8.18
CA GLN A 255 -15.32 1.35 9.19
C GLN A 255 -14.58 2.54 8.58
N LYS A 256 -13.80 2.31 7.52
CA LYS A 256 -13.12 3.39 6.79
C LYS A 256 -14.13 4.35 6.15
N ALA A 257 -15.16 3.81 5.51
CA ALA A 257 -16.21 4.61 4.90
C ALA A 257 -16.98 5.43 5.95
N GLU A 258 -17.35 4.81 7.08
CA GLU A 258 -18.03 5.48 8.20
C GLU A 258 -17.18 6.59 8.81
N ARG A 259 -15.86 6.38 8.98
CA ARG A 259 -14.94 7.43 9.47
C ARG A 259 -14.78 8.56 8.47
N ALA A 260 -14.68 8.25 7.19
CA ALA A 260 -14.62 9.25 6.14
C ALA A 260 -15.88 10.11 6.13
N ASP A 261 -17.06 9.50 6.21
CA ASP A 261 -18.35 10.21 6.30
C ASP A 261 -18.42 11.09 7.55
N LEU A 262 -17.96 10.59 8.71
CA LEU A 262 -17.93 11.36 9.95
C LEU A 262 -17.00 12.57 9.84
N CYS A 263 -15.80 12.41 9.27
CA CYS A 263 -14.88 13.53 9.05
C CYS A 263 -15.48 14.59 8.14
N MET A 264 -16.19 14.17 7.08
CA MET A 264 -16.85 15.11 6.16
C MET A 264 -18.04 15.82 6.80
N GLN A 265 -18.83 15.14 7.63
CA GLN A 265 -19.92 15.75 8.39
C GLN A 265 -19.40 16.79 9.39
N ILE A 266 -18.29 16.52 10.06
CA ILE A 266 -17.63 17.48 10.96
C ILE A 266 -17.19 18.72 10.16
N ALA A 267 -16.59 18.52 8.99
CA ALA A 267 -16.13 19.59 8.12
C ALA A 267 -17.30 20.47 7.62
N GLU A 268 -18.46 19.86 7.32
CA GLU A 268 -19.68 20.60 6.92
C GLU A 268 -20.23 21.49 8.05
N LYS A 269 -20.10 21.05 9.31
CA LYS A 269 -20.59 21.81 10.47
C LYS A 269 -19.68 22.99 10.85
N GLU A 270 -18.41 22.96 10.45
CA GLU A 270 -17.46 24.03 10.69
C GLU A 270 -17.48 25.14 9.63
N GLN A 271 -18.27 24.98 8.57
CA GLN A 271 -18.54 26.00 7.55
C GLN A 271 -19.75 26.86 7.91
#